data_cc1b48152263c6e51c1adadb746259e7
#
_entry.id   cc1b48152263c6e51c1adadb746259e7
#
_cell.length_a   1.000
_cell.length_b   1.000
_cell.length_c   1.000
_cell.angle_alpha   90.00
_cell.angle_beta   90.00
_cell.angle_gamma   90.00
#
_symmetry.space_group_name_H-M   'P 1'
#
loop_
_entity.id
_entity.type
_entity.pdbx_description
1 polymer ?
#
loop_
_entity_poly.entity_id
_entity_poly.type
_entity_poly.pdbx_seq_one_letter_code
_entity_poly.pdbx_strand_id
1 'polypeptide(L)'
;MNLEMPTAIPTGFEFASPNIIAIASLHASLIWLKHTSLDAIADHKEMLMQKLIDGLSSRGFALYLPSDRSFHTSVLSITVPGYEADEVGMILNEDFNIAVRTGYHCAPFVHNFLNTVDTKGTVRISLGYFNTEDDVNEIIHALTDIMEG
;
A
#
# COMPACT_ATOMS: atom_id res chain seq x y z
N MET A 1 36.09 7.09 36.20
CA MET A 1 35.27 6.68 35.02
C MET A 1 34.72 5.30 35.33
N ASN A 2 33.41 5.14 35.45
CA ASN A 2 32.82 3.84 35.77
C ASN A 2 32.78 3.01 34.46
N LEU A 3 33.53 1.92 34.43
CA LEU A 3 33.64 1.04 33.24
C LEU A 3 32.55 -0.04 33.21
N GLU A 4 31.74 -0.11 34.26
CA GLU A 4 30.64 -1.08 34.33
C GLU A 4 29.35 -0.48 33.80
N MET A 5 28.70 -1.26 32.92
CA MET A 5 27.40 -0.90 32.38
C MET A 5 26.33 -0.95 33.47
N PRO A 6 25.40 0.03 33.51
CA PRO A 6 24.28 -0.02 34.41
C PRO A 6 23.42 -1.27 34.15
N THR A 7 23.05 -1.98 35.20
CA THR A 7 22.18 -3.16 35.10
C THR A 7 20.69 -2.84 35.33
N ALA A 8 20.40 -1.64 35.83
CA ALA A 8 19.02 -1.20 36.08
C ALA A 8 18.27 -0.88 34.78
N ILE A 9 17.00 -1.28 34.72
CA ILE A 9 16.09 -0.90 33.62
C ILE A 9 15.51 0.49 33.94
N PRO A 10 15.43 1.43 32.99
CA PRO A 10 15.77 1.28 31.56
C PRO A 10 17.25 1.56 31.24
N THR A 11 18.01 2.16 32.12
CA THR A 11 19.37 2.68 31.88
C THR A 11 20.33 1.64 31.29
N GLY A 12 20.17 0.36 31.67
CA GLY A 12 20.95 -0.74 31.12
C GLY A 12 20.77 -1.01 29.63
N PHE A 13 19.71 -0.48 29.01
CA PHE A 13 19.41 -0.60 27.58
C PHE A 13 19.60 0.69 26.79
N GLU A 14 19.87 1.80 27.46
CA GLU A 14 20.00 3.13 26.85
C GLU A 14 21.47 3.57 26.81
N PHE A 15 22.25 2.93 25.91
CA PHE A 15 23.72 3.12 25.87
C PHE A 15 24.19 4.36 25.11
N ALA A 16 23.30 5.04 24.38
CA ALA A 16 23.66 6.18 23.54
C ALA A 16 22.69 7.33 23.73
N SER A 17 23.01 8.47 23.12
CA SER A 17 22.08 9.58 23.06
C SER A 17 20.79 9.16 22.35
N PRO A 18 19.62 9.37 22.95
CA PRO A 18 18.35 8.98 22.33
C PRO A 18 18.12 9.77 21.04
N ASN A 19 17.47 9.12 20.06
CA ASN A 19 17.06 9.80 18.84
C ASN A 19 15.83 10.69 19.11
N ILE A 20 16.08 11.91 19.62
CA ILE A 20 15.04 12.84 20.03
C ILE A 20 14.12 13.22 18.86
N ILE A 21 14.64 13.31 17.64
CA ILE A 21 13.83 13.62 16.45
C ILE A 21 12.82 12.50 16.20
N ALA A 22 13.26 11.24 16.23
CA ALA A 22 12.35 10.10 16.03
C ALA A 22 11.31 10.02 17.16
N ILE A 23 11.69 10.28 18.41
CA ILE A 23 10.77 10.30 19.57
C ILE A 23 9.73 11.42 19.40
N ALA A 24 10.15 12.63 19.02
CA ALA A 24 9.24 13.75 18.79
C ALA A 24 8.27 13.48 17.63
N SER A 25 8.76 12.88 16.54
CA SER A 25 7.94 12.50 15.40
C SER A 25 6.91 11.43 15.77
N LEU A 26 7.32 10.41 16.53
CA LEU A 26 6.41 9.39 17.04
C LEU A 26 5.34 9.99 17.95
N HIS A 27 5.73 10.88 18.88
CA HIS A 27 4.80 11.56 19.76
C HIS A 27 3.76 12.38 18.98
N ALA A 28 4.20 13.17 18.00
CA ALA A 28 3.29 13.95 17.15
C ALA A 28 2.32 13.03 16.38
N SER A 29 2.80 11.92 15.83
CA SER A 29 1.99 10.92 15.11
C SER A 29 0.93 10.27 16.02
N LEU A 30 1.30 9.94 17.27
CA LEU A 30 0.36 9.36 18.24
C LEU A 30 -0.72 10.36 18.67
N ILE A 31 -0.37 11.64 18.83
CA ILE A 31 -1.36 12.69 19.09
C ILE A 31 -2.33 12.81 17.92
N TRP A 32 -1.80 12.85 16.68
CA TRP A 32 -2.62 12.93 15.48
C TRP A 32 -3.58 11.72 15.37
N LEU A 33 -3.09 10.50 15.58
CA LEU A 33 -3.91 9.28 15.57
C LEU A 33 -5.02 9.33 16.63
N LYS A 34 -4.72 9.85 17.81
CA LYS A 34 -5.71 9.99 18.89
C LYS A 34 -6.84 10.97 18.52
N HIS A 35 -6.54 12.02 17.74
CA HIS A 35 -7.54 13.00 17.30
C HIS A 35 -8.33 12.53 16.07
N THR A 36 -7.68 11.82 15.16
CA THR A 36 -8.32 11.36 13.91
C THR A 36 -9.17 10.11 14.11
N SER A 37 -8.84 9.26 15.08
CA SER A 37 -9.32 7.91 15.36
C SER A 37 -8.94 6.85 14.29
N LEU A 38 -8.74 5.62 14.74
CA LEU A 38 -8.40 4.51 13.85
C LEU A 38 -9.61 4.08 13.01
N ASP A 39 -10.81 4.17 13.58
CA ASP A 39 -12.05 3.82 12.86
C ASP A 39 -12.29 4.77 11.70
N ALA A 40 -12.15 6.10 11.92
CA ALA A 40 -12.28 7.07 10.83
C ALA A 40 -11.26 6.86 9.70
N ILE A 41 -10.02 6.43 10.05
CA ILE A 41 -9.01 6.08 9.05
C ILE A 41 -9.42 4.81 8.27
N ALA A 42 -9.92 3.80 8.97
CA ALA A 42 -10.36 2.55 8.37
C ALA A 42 -11.55 2.78 7.43
N ASP A 43 -12.59 3.47 7.88
CA ASP A 43 -13.80 3.78 7.11
C ASP A 43 -13.48 4.56 5.83
N HIS A 44 -12.62 5.59 5.92
CA HIS A 44 -12.19 6.36 4.77
C HIS A 44 -11.46 5.49 3.73
N LYS A 45 -10.53 4.67 4.18
CA LYS A 45 -9.76 3.77 3.30
C LYS A 45 -10.65 2.68 2.67
N GLU A 46 -11.63 2.17 3.41
CA GLU A 46 -12.59 1.19 2.89
C GLU A 46 -13.47 1.80 1.81
N MET A 47 -13.98 3.01 2.02
CA MET A 47 -14.75 3.77 1.03
C MET A 47 -13.96 3.95 -0.28
N LEU A 48 -12.71 4.42 -0.20
CA LEU A 48 -11.86 4.60 -1.36
C LEU A 48 -11.56 3.27 -2.07
N MET A 49 -11.28 2.21 -1.31
CA MET A 49 -11.00 0.89 -1.85
C MET A 49 -12.22 0.29 -2.54
N GLN A 50 -13.42 0.44 -1.97
CA GLN A 50 -14.65 -0.03 -2.60
C GLN A 50 -14.88 0.69 -3.93
N LYS A 51 -14.69 2.03 -3.97
CA LYS A 51 -14.78 2.82 -5.20
C LYS A 51 -13.80 2.32 -6.28
N LEU A 52 -12.55 2.03 -5.90
CA LEU A 52 -11.54 1.50 -6.81
C LEU A 52 -11.95 0.14 -7.38
N ILE A 53 -12.41 -0.77 -6.53
CA ILE A 53 -12.85 -2.10 -6.94
C ILE A 53 -14.05 -2.01 -7.89
N ASP A 54 -15.06 -1.22 -7.55
CA ASP A 54 -16.24 -1.03 -8.39
C ASP A 54 -15.86 -0.44 -9.76
N GLY A 55 -14.94 0.52 -9.75
CA GLY A 55 -14.43 1.14 -10.96
C GLY A 55 -13.68 0.19 -11.88
N LEU A 56 -12.97 -0.80 -11.35
CA LEU A 56 -12.16 -1.74 -12.14
C LEU A 56 -12.89 -3.06 -12.48
N SER A 57 -13.84 -3.49 -11.64
CA SER A 57 -14.47 -4.81 -11.77
C SER A 57 -15.20 -5.04 -13.10
N SER A 58 -15.71 -4.00 -13.73
CA SER A 58 -16.47 -4.07 -14.99
C SER A 58 -15.60 -3.90 -16.24
N ARG A 59 -14.28 -3.67 -16.08
CA ARG A 59 -13.39 -3.28 -17.18
C ARG A 59 -12.38 -4.35 -17.61
N GLY A 60 -12.52 -5.59 -17.13
CA GLY A 60 -11.68 -6.71 -17.59
C GLY A 60 -10.37 -6.90 -16.84
N PHE A 61 -10.10 -6.12 -15.81
CA PHE A 61 -8.97 -6.34 -14.91
C PHE A 61 -9.19 -7.59 -14.03
N ALA A 62 -8.15 -8.38 -13.80
CA ALA A 62 -8.20 -9.41 -12.79
C ALA A 62 -7.84 -8.80 -11.42
N LEU A 63 -8.78 -8.81 -10.49
CA LEU A 63 -8.62 -8.31 -9.15
C LEU A 63 -8.42 -9.46 -8.17
N TYR A 64 -7.36 -9.42 -7.39
CA TYR A 64 -7.03 -10.46 -6.40
C TYR A 64 -7.56 -10.04 -5.05
N LEU A 65 -8.72 -10.58 -4.70
CA LEU A 65 -9.48 -10.25 -3.50
C LEU A 65 -9.71 -11.51 -2.67
N PRO A 66 -9.76 -11.41 -1.33
CA PRO A 66 -10.18 -12.53 -0.49
C PRO A 66 -11.66 -12.84 -0.74
N SER A 67 -12.03 -14.11 -0.59
CA SER A 67 -13.43 -14.54 -0.69
C SER A 67 -14.33 -13.90 0.38
N ASP A 68 -13.78 -13.72 1.58
CA ASP A 68 -14.43 -12.95 2.65
C ASP A 68 -13.81 -11.55 2.69
N ARG A 69 -14.61 -10.55 2.32
CA ARG A 69 -14.18 -9.15 2.23
C ARG A 69 -13.86 -8.53 3.59
N SER A 70 -14.33 -9.09 4.69
CA SER A 70 -13.97 -8.62 6.03
C SER A 70 -12.47 -8.75 6.34
N PHE A 71 -11.75 -9.61 5.61
CA PHE A 71 -10.30 -9.75 5.69
C PHE A 71 -9.55 -8.87 4.69
N HIS A 72 -10.26 -8.08 3.88
CA HIS A 72 -9.62 -7.20 2.92
C HIS A 72 -9.09 -5.93 3.60
N THR A 73 -7.89 -5.53 3.20
CA THR A 73 -7.29 -4.25 3.63
C THR A 73 -7.33 -3.24 2.48
N SER A 74 -6.80 -2.06 2.68
CA SER A 74 -6.71 -1.02 1.65
C SER A 74 -5.56 -1.26 0.66
N VAL A 75 -5.35 -2.52 0.27
CA VAL A 75 -4.30 -2.94 -0.67
C VAL A 75 -4.93 -3.85 -1.72
N LEU A 76 -4.92 -3.43 -2.97
CA LEU A 76 -5.44 -4.18 -4.10
C LEU A 76 -4.31 -4.60 -5.03
N SER A 77 -4.25 -5.89 -5.35
CA SER A 77 -3.38 -6.42 -6.40
C SER A 77 -4.22 -6.71 -7.64
N ILE A 78 -3.71 -6.31 -8.80
CA ILE A 78 -4.37 -6.52 -10.09
C ILE A 78 -3.39 -7.04 -11.14
N THR A 79 -3.92 -7.63 -12.21
CA THR A 79 -3.20 -7.77 -13.48
C THR A 79 -3.97 -7.05 -14.59
N VAL A 80 -3.22 -6.50 -15.53
CA VAL A 80 -3.75 -5.81 -16.71
C VAL A 80 -3.56 -6.74 -17.90
N PRO A 81 -4.62 -7.11 -18.65
CA PRO A 81 -4.50 -8.00 -19.80
C PRO A 81 -3.55 -7.46 -20.86
N GLY A 82 -2.63 -8.30 -21.32
CA GLY A 82 -1.68 -7.94 -22.36
C GLY A 82 -0.39 -7.26 -21.87
N TYR A 83 -0.26 -6.94 -20.58
CA TYR A 83 0.89 -6.24 -20.02
C TYR A 83 1.57 -7.04 -18.91
N GLU A 84 2.88 -6.91 -18.78
CA GLU A 84 3.62 -7.31 -17.60
C GLU A 84 3.43 -6.28 -16.47
N ALA A 85 3.55 -6.70 -15.22
CA ALA A 85 3.31 -5.83 -14.08
C ALA A 85 4.23 -4.60 -14.07
N ASP A 86 5.50 -4.78 -14.44
CA ASP A 86 6.48 -3.69 -14.45
C ASP A 86 6.23 -2.67 -15.57
N GLU A 87 5.71 -3.12 -16.73
CA GLU A 87 5.31 -2.23 -17.82
C GLU A 87 4.18 -1.30 -17.39
N VAL A 88 3.14 -1.86 -16.78
CA VAL A 88 2.03 -1.06 -16.23
C VAL A 88 2.53 -0.05 -15.20
N GLY A 89 3.42 -0.49 -14.29
CA GLY A 89 3.98 0.42 -13.28
C GLY A 89 4.81 1.55 -13.87
N MET A 90 5.55 1.29 -14.93
CA MET A 90 6.33 2.29 -15.65
C MET A 90 5.41 3.32 -16.33
N ILE A 91 4.40 2.88 -17.06
CA ILE A 91 3.43 3.77 -17.73
C ILE A 91 2.68 4.63 -16.69
N LEU A 92 2.18 4.03 -15.61
CA LEU A 92 1.51 4.76 -14.54
C LEU A 92 2.40 5.86 -13.93
N ASN A 93 3.69 5.55 -13.75
CA ASN A 93 4.64 6.53 -13.18
C ASN A 93 5.03 7.64 -14.17
N GLU A 94 5.31 7.30 -15.43
CA GLU A 94 5.86 8.24 -16.41
C GLU A 94 4.78 9.12 -17.04
N ASP A 95 3.62 8.54 -17.37
CA ASP A 95 2.58 9.24 -18.12
C ASP A 95 1.51 9.85 -17.22
N PHE A 96 1.26 9.22 -16.05
CA PHE A 96 0.17 9.63 -15.14
C PHE A 96 0.66 10.12 -13.78
N ASN A 97 1.98 10.06 -13.49
CA ASN A 97 2.57 10.42 -12.18
C ASN A 97 1.95 9.65 -11.01
N ILE A 98 1.56 8.39 -11.25
CA ILE A 98 0.98 7.51 -10.25
C ILE A 98 1.99 6.45 -9.83
N ALA A 99 2.38 6.46 -8.55
CA ALA A 99 3.31 5.50 -7.98
C ALA A 99 2.57 4.25 -7.47
N VAL A 100 2.92 3.10 -8.00
CA VAL A 100 2.43 1.78 -7.56
C VAL A 100 3.62 0.85 -7.27
N ARG A 101 3.35 -0.31 -6.72
CA ARG A 101 4.37 -1.35 -6.60
C ARG A 101 4.05 -2.52 -7.54
N THR A 102 5.08 -3.03 -8.23
CA THR A 102 4.94 -4.09 -9.21
C THR A 102 5.75 -5.33 -8.82
N GLY A 103 5.48 -6.47 -9.46
CA GLY A 103 6.23 -7.70 -9.35
C GLY A 103 5.74 -8.66 -8.26
N TYR A 104 6.66 -9.43 -7.67
CA TYR A 104 6.33 -10.54 -6.78
C TYR A 104 6.13 -10.16 -5.30
N HIS A 105 6.31 -8.90 -4.92
CA HIS A 105 6.05 -8.36 -3.57
C HIS A 105 6.68 -9.17 -2.42
N CYS A 106 7.87 -9.75 -2.63
CA CYS A 106 8.56 -10.62 -1.67
C CYS A 106 7.82 -11.95 -1.36
N ALA A 107 6.89 -12.37 -2.20
CA ALA A 107 6.07 -13.57 -2.05
C ALA A 107 6.04 -14.43 -3.33
N PRO A 108 7.17 -14.90 -3.87
CA PRO A 108 7.23 -15.51 -5.21
C PRO A 108 6.33 -16.75 -5.36
N PHE A 109 6.16 -17.54 -4.30
CA PHE A 109 5.35 -18.76 -4.35
C PHE A 109 3.84 -18.50 -4.52
N VAL A 110 3.35 -17.35 -4.08
CA VAL A 110 1.93 -16.96 -4.23
C VAL A 110 1.58 -16.81 -5.70
N HIS A 111 2.49 -16.32 -6.53
CA HIS A 111 2.27 -16.08 -7.95
C HIS A 111 2.09 -17.36 -8.77
N ASN A 112 2.69 -18.49 -8.33
CA ASN A 112 2.39 -19.81 -8.91
C ASN A 112 0.93 -20.22 -8.62
N PHE A 113 0.44 -19.94 -7.41
CA PHE A 113 -0.93 -20.26 -7.02
C PHE A 113 -1.96 -19.36 -7.69
N LEU A 114 -1.64 -18.07 -7.85
CA LEU A 114 -2.52 -17.08 -8.48
C LEU A 114 -2.42 -17.08 -10.03
N ASN A 115 -1.52 -17.89 -10.62
CA ASN A 115 -1.25 -17.91 -12.06
C ASN A 115 -0.82 -16.53 -12.62
N THR A 116 0.02 -15.82 -11.87
CA THR A 116 0.53 -14.49 -12.27
C THR A 116 2.03 -14.49 -12.56
N VAL A 117 2.61 -15.65 -12.83
CA VAL A 117 4.03 -15.78 -13.22
C VAL A 117 4.26 -15.18 -14.60
N ASP A 118 3.35 -15.42 -15.55
CA ASP A 118 3.46 -14.94 -16.93
C ASP A 118 3.38 -13.41 -17.02
N THR A 119 2.65 -12.76 -16.09
CA THR A 119 2.58 -11.29 -15.95
C THR A 119 3.72 -10.75 -15.10
N LYS A 120 4.70 -11.56 -14.71
CA LYS A 120 5.80 -11.22 -13.80
C LYS A 120 5.34 -10.65 -12.46
N GLY A 121 4.23 -11.17 -11.95
CA GLY A 121 3.61 -10.73 -10.69
C GLY A 121 2.35 -9.90 -10.90
N THR A 122 2.13 -8.95 -10.01
CA THR A 122 0.94 -8.09 -10.01
C THR A 122 1.31 -6.62 -9.85
N VAL A 123 0.41 -5.73 -10.25
CA VAL A 123 0.42 -4.31 -9.88
C VAL A 123 -0.31 -4.17 -8.57
N ARG A 124 0.33 -3.60 -7.55
CA ARG A 124 -0.25 -3.39 -6.23
C ARG A 124 -0.53 -1.92 -5.97
N ILE A 125 -1.79 -1.62 -5.77
CA ILE A 125 -2.30 -0.31 -5.40
C ILE A 125 -2.53 -0.30 -3.89
N SER A 126 -2.02 0.71 -3.19
CA SER A 126 -2.15 0.83 -1.74
C SER A 126 -2.72 2.20 -1.41
N LEU A 127 -3.92 2.24 -0.82
CA LEU A 127 -4.59 3.48 -0.46
C LEU A 127 -4.33 3.81 1.01
N GLY A 128 -3.94 5.05 1.26
CA GLY A 128 -3.70 5.62 2.58
C GLY A 128 -4.78 6.62 2.99
N TYR A 129 -4.69 7.11 4.22
CA TYR A 129 -5.62 8.11 4.76
C TYR A 129 -5.62 9.43 3.97
N PHE A 130 -4.49 9.80 3.39
CA PHE A 130 -4.35 11.07 2.66
C PHE A 130 -4.74 10.99 1.19
N ASN A 131 -5.06 9.80 0.68
CA ASN A 131 -5.63 9.68 -0.65
C ASN A 131 -7.07 10.20 -0.67
N THR A 132 -7.47 10.68 -1.84
CA THR A 132 -8.78 11.28 -2.11
C THR A 132 -9.56 10.44 -3.10
N GLU A 133 -10.83 10.76 -3.29
CA GLU A 133 -11.64 10.18 -4.36
C GLU A 133 -11.12 10.54 -5.75
N ASP A 134 -10.50 11.70 -5.90
CA ASP A 134 -9.90 12.13 -7.16
C ASP A 134 -8.69 11.26 -7.52
N ASP A 135 -7.83 10.92 -6.56
CA ASP A 135 -6.72 9.98 -6.78
C ASP A 135 -7.24 8.61 -7.26
N VAL A 136 -8.37 8.16 -6.70
CA VAL A 136 -9.00 6.90 -7.13
C VAL A 136 -9.58 7.01 -8.55
N ASN A 137 -10.20 8.15 -8.89
CA ASN A 137 -10.69 8.39 -10.25
C ASN A 137 -9.53 8.45 -11.25
N GLU A 138 -8.42 9.09 -10.90
CA GLU A 138 -7.24 9.20 -11.76
C GLU A 138 -6.61 7.83 -12.05
N ILE A 139 -6.44 6.97 -11.05
CA ILE A 139 -5.88 5.63 -11.31
C ILE A 139 -6.83 4.73 -12.11
N ILE A 140 -8.15 4.84 -11.91
CA ILE A 140 -9.13 4.12 -12.74
C ILE A 140 -9.06 4.58 -14.20
N HIS A 141 -8.94 5.89 -14.44
CA HIS A 141 -8.78 6.46 -15.78
C HIS A 141 -7.48 5.98 -16.42
N ALA A 142 -6.35 6.14 -15.73
CA ALA A 142 -5.03 5.74 -16.23
C ALA A 142 -4.98 4.24 -16.60
N LEU A 143 -5.50 3.35 -15.74
CA LEU A 143 -5.56 1.93 -16.03
C LEU A 143 -6.49 1.62 -17.21
N THR A 144 -7.57 2.36 -17.38
CA THR A 144 -8.49 2.20 -18.52
C THR A 144 -7.80 2.60 -19.82
N ASP A 145 -7.11 3.73 -19.82
CA ASP A 145 -6.34 4.22 -20.97
C ASP A 145 -5.25 3.24 -21.40
N ILE A 146 -4.54 2.63 -20.43
CA ILE A 146 -3.54 1.58 -20.71
C ILE A 146 -4.17 0.37 -21.44
N MET A 147 -5.40 0.00 -21.11
CA MET A 147 -6.08 -1.12 -21.75
C MET A 147 -6.62 -0.80 -23.15
N GLU A 148 -6.93 0.46 -23.43
CA GLU A 148 -7.52 0.91 -24.69
C GLU A 148 -6.45 1.30 -25.75
N GLY A 149 -5.21 1.58 -25.31
CA GLY A 149 -4.10 2.05 -26.14
C GLY A 149 -3.26 1.01 -26.74
#